data_29c437663053e2d161319c243f97b243
#
_entry.id   29c437663053e2d161319c243f97b243
#
_cell.length_a   1.000
_cell.length_b   1.000
_cell.length_c   1.000
_cell.angle_alpha   90.00
_cell.angle_beta   90.00
_cell.angle_gamma   90.00
#
_symmetry.space_group_name_H-M   'P 1'
#
loop_
_entity.id
_entity.type
_entity.pdbx_description
1 polymer ?
#
loop_
_entity_poly.entity_id
_entity_poly.type
_entity_poly.pdbx_seq_one_letter_code
_entity_poly.pdbx_strand_id
1 'polypeptide(L)'
;MIIEATDIHFLLTGSSARKLKRKGVNLLGGRAGRFNFHSLVWPEIKALDPSLANIFQSGLLPAAFCSEDFESLLFDYVGLYVKEEIEAEREVRNLPPFWESLRIAAAEGGEITNYENVARDVGISGVSARAWYRILIDTLIGFQVPPYRKTKIRKPNASEKFYIFDVGVTRKLQRLSTIEEGTAEFGRYFENYIAMEIRSFLDYSGNDSESLSYWHAQSGQEVDFIIKDRIAVEVKTTKRVSPRDLKGLKALMEEGLMEKYILVCREDYPQLLDNGILILPYKDFLSDLWGGKIL
;
A
#
# COMPACT_ATOMS: atom_id res chain seq x y z
N MET A 1 -15.99 36.46 2.44
CA MET A 1 -14.81 35.59 2.24
C MET A 1 -14.56 35.50 0.74
N ILE A 2 -13.30 35.54 0.24
CA ILE A 2 -13.01 35.63 -1.22
C ILE A 2 -13.65 34.49 -2.02
N ILE A 3 -13.73 33.29 -1.47
CA ILE A 3 -14.32 32.09 -2.11
C ILE A 3 -15.84 32.21 -2.38
N GLU A 4 -16.55 33.07 -1.65
CA GLU A 4 -18.01 33.27 -1.82
C GLU A 4 -18.34 34.39 -2.79
N ALA A 5 -17.37 35.21 -3.11
CA ALA A 5 -17.56 36.42 -3.92
C ALA A 5 -17.07 36.27 -5.37
N THR A 6 -16.45 35.13 -5.71
CA THR A 6 -15.82 34.93 -7.04
C THR A 6 -16.01 33.51 -7.52
N ASP A 7 -16.16 33.28 -8.82
CA ASP A 7 -16.16 31.98 -9.50
C ASP A 7 -14.72 31.41 -9.66
N ILE A 8 -13.85 31.66 -8.66
CA ILE A 8 -12.47 31.19 -8.73
C ILE A 8 -12.36 29.85 -8.00
N HIS A 9 -11.83 28.84 -8.69
CA HIS A 9 -11.47 27.58 -8.10
C HIS A 9 -10.05 27.63 -7.55
N PHE A 10 -9.86 27.15 -6.33
CA PHE A 10 -8.55 27.10 -5.67
C PHE A 10 -8.06 25.67 -5.58
N LEU A 11 -6.82 25.42 -6.00
CA LEU A 11 -6.11 24.19 -5.76
C LEU A 11 -5.08 24.44 -4.65
N LEU A 12 -5.27 23.78 -3.51
CA LEU A 12 -4.34 23.82 -2.38
C LEU A 12 -3.57 22.51 -2.36
N THR A 13 -2.25 22.57 -2.43
CA THR A 13 -1.39 21.40 -2.37
C THR A 13 -0.55 21.41 -1.10
N GLY A 14 -0.21 20.24 -0.59
CA GLY A 14 0.68 20.09 0.55
C GLY A 14 1.05 18.63 0.78
N SER A 15 2.28 18.41 1.24
CA SER A 15 2.85 17.10 1.52
C SER A 15 2.27 16.42 2.77
N SER A 16 1.58 17.15 3.63
CA SER A 16 1.02 16.65 4.87
C SER A 16 -0.38 17.20 5.12
N ALA A 17 -1.35 16.32 5.32
CA ALA A 17 -2.70 16.68 5.72
C ALA A 17 -2.71 17.41 7.08
N ARG A 18 -1.78 17.08 8.00
CA ARG A 18 -1.60 17.77 9.28
C ARG A 18 -1.13 19.21 9.10
N LYS A 19 -0.17 19.45 8.22
CA LYS A 19 0.32 20.82 7.94
C LYS A 19 -0.77 21.71 7.36
N LEU A 20 -1.63 21.17 6.50
CA LEU A 20 -2.78 21.89 5.96
C LEU A 20 -3.79 22.23 7.07
N LYS A 21 -4.05 21.31 8.02
CA LYS A 21 -4.94 21.54 9.17
C LYS A 21 -4.36 22.55 10.18
N ARG A 22 -3.05 22.49 10.49
CA ARG A 22 -2.38 23.35 11.48
C ARG A 22 -2.30 24.82 11.04
N LYS A 23 -2.27 25.14 9.76
CA LYS A 23 -2.19 26.53 9.26
C LYS A 23 -3.51 27.31 9.40
N GLY A 24 -4.47 26.85 10.21
CA GLY A 24 -5.71 27.58 10.48
C GLY A 24 -6.60 27.74 9.25
N VAL A 25 -6.38 26.95 8.21
CA VAL A 25 -7.34 26.77 7.12
C VAL A 25 -8.53 26.12 7.76
N ASN A 26 -9.40 26.96 8.35
CA ASN A 26 -10.67 26.53 8.90
C ASN A 26 -11.34 25.76 7.77
N LEU A 27 -11.51 24.50 8.02
CA LEU A 27 -12.11 23.51 7.16
C LEU A 27 -13.18 24.19 6.32
N LEU A 28 -12.97 24.26 5.03
CA LEU A 28 -13.93 24.74 4.05
C LEU A 28 -15.15 23.81 4.05
N GLY A 29 -15.78 23.63 5.21
CA GLY A 29 -16.81 22.65 5.50
C GLY A 29 -17.79 22.50 4.34
N GLY A 30 -17.71 21.39 3.61
CA GLY A 30 -18.52 21.13 2.43
C GLY A 30 -18.15 21.91 1.15
N ARG A 31 -17.07 22.71 1.15
CA ARG A 31 -16.65 23.59 0.02
C ARG A 31 -15.32 23.19 -0.60
N ALA A 32 -14.67 22.12 -0.12
CA ALA A 32 -13.43 21.58 -0.68
C ALA A 32 -13.50 20.07 -0.81
N GLY A 33 -13.14 19.56 -1.98
CA GLY A 33 -12.81 18.15 -2.18
C GLY A 33 -11.37 17.88 -1.75
N ARG A 34 -11.12 16.74 -1.12
CA ARG A 34 -9.77 16.25 -0.82
C ARG A 34 -9.41 15.17 -1.81
N PHE A 35 -8.22 15.28 -2.38
CA PHE A 35 -7.64 14.30 -3.28
C PHE A 35 -6.28 13.88 -2.74
N ASN A 36 -6.00 12.59 -2.75
CA ASN A 36 -4.67 12.04 -2.51
C ASN A 36 -3.96 11.94 -3.86
N PHE A 37 -2.69 12.36 -3.90
CA PHE A 37 -1.84 12.23 -5.08
C PHE A 37 -0.84 11.12 -4.82
N HIS A 38 -0.89 10.07 -5.64
CA HIS A 38 -0.07 8.87 -5.49
C HIS A 38 1.17 8.90 -6.39
N SER A 39 2.09 7.95 -6.20
CA SER A 39 3.14 7.63 -7.17
C SER A 39 2.51 7.25 -8.52
N LEU A 40 3.32 7.15 -9.59
CA LEU A 40 2.84 6.71 -10.90
C LEU A 40 2.07 5.39 -10.78
N VAL A 41 0.99 5.29 -11.55
CA VAL A 41 0.09 4.14 -11.55
C VAL A 41 0.12 3.43 -12.91
N TRP A 42 -0.37 2.19 -12.96
CA TRP A 42 -0.33 1.36 -14.16
C TRP A 42 -0.76 2.04 -15.46
N PRO A 43 -1.88 2.79 -15.53
CA PRO A 43 -2.26 3.53 -16.75
C PRO A 43 -1.19 4.48 -17.28
N GLU A 44 -0.36 5.05 -16.41
CA GLU A 44 0.67 6.03 -16.75
C GLU A 44 1.96 5.37 -17.27
N ILE A 45 2.24 4.14 -16.81
CA ILE A 45 3.50 3.44 -17.12
C ILE A 45 3.35 2.26 -18.08
N LYS A 46 2.15 1.75 -18.31
CA LYS A 46 1.91 0.52 -19.09
C LYS A 46 2.45 0.56 -20.52
N ALA A 47 2.48 1.75 -21.14
CA ALA A 47 3.02 1.93 -22.50
C ALA A 47 4.54 1.72 -22.58
N LEU A 48 5.26 1.85 -21.45
CA LEU A 48 6.69 1.59 -21.33
C LEU A 48 6.99 0.11 -21.04
N ASP A 49 5.97 -0.66 -20.73
CA ASP A 49 6.04 -2.09 -20.39
C ASP A 49 7.16 -2.44 -19.37
N PRO A 50 7.26 -1.73 -18.24
CA PRO A 50 8.35 -1.94 -17.30
C PRO A 50 8.30 -3.34 -16.68
N SER A 51 9.46 -3.96 -16.50
CA SER A 51 9.56 -5.19 -15.72
C SER A 51 9.34 -4.93 -14.23
N LEU A 52 8.90 -5.94 -13.47
CA LEU A 52 8.80 -5.83 -12.01
C LEU A 52 10.16 -5.47 -11.38
N ALA A 53 11.26 -5.99 -11.93
CA ALA A 53 12.60 -5.64 -11.46
C ALA A 53 12.87 -4.14 -11.59
N ASN A 54 12.52 -3.52 -12.72
CA ASN A 54 12.66 -2.08 -12.91
C ASN A 54 11.80 -1.29 -11.92
N ILE A 55 10.53 -1.68 -11.77
CA ILE A 55 9.59 -1.04 -10.82
C ILE A 55 10.13 -1.13 -9.39
N PHE A 56 10.65 -2.29 -8.97
CA PHE A 56 11.18 -2.47 -7.61
C PHE A 56 12.49 -1.71 -7.39
N GLN A 57 13.28 -1.52 -8.44
CA GLN A 57 14.53 -0.77 -8.38
C GLN A 57 14.30 0.75 -8.29
N SER A 58 13.62 1.33 -9.25
CA SER A 58 13.41 2.79 -9.33
C SER A 58 12.25 3.29 -8.47
N GLY A 59 11.32 2.40 -8.09
CA GLY A 59 10.02 2.82 -7.58
C GLY A 59 9.18 3.50 -8.65
N LEU A 60 8.13 4.16 -8.21
CA LEU A 60 7.14 4.83 -9.05
C LEU A 60 7.03 6.34 -8.75
N LEU A 61 7.94 6.91 -7.95
CA LEU A 61 8.09 8.35 -7.86
C LEU A 61 8.46 8.90 -9.25
N PRO A 62 7.73 9.88 -9.83
CA PRO A 62 7.94 10.31 -11.22
C PRO A 62 9.39 10.67 -11.53
N ALA A 63 10.05 11.43 -10.64
CA ALA A 63 11.44 11.83 -10.82
C ALA A 63 12.40 10.63 -10.87
N ALA A 64 12.21 9.63 -9.99
CA ALA A 64 13.06 8.44 -9.93
C ALA A 64 12.75 7.49 -11.10
N PHE A 65 11.48 7.21 -11.37
CA PHE A 65 11.07 6.30 -12.43
C PHE A 65 11.53 6.73 -13.82
N CYS A 66 11.54 8.05 -14.08
CA CYS A 66 11.95 8.63 -15.37
C CYS A 66 13.46 8.93 -15.48
N SER A 67 14.27 8.57 -14.50
CA SER A 67 15.70 8.92 -14.45
C SER A 67 16.59 7.69 -14.48
N GLU A 68 17.72 7.78 -15.19
CA GLU A 68 18.80 6.80 -15.07
C GLU A 68 19.50 6.88 -13.70
N ASP A 69 19.52 8.05 -13.07
CA ASP A 69 20.10 8.29 -11.73
C ASP A 69 19.04 8.19 -10.62
N PHE A 70 18.16 7.20 -10.70
CA PHE A 70 17.13 6.97 -9.68
C PHE A 70 17.71 6.69 -8.28
N GLU A 71 18.92 6.15 -8.19
CA GLU A 71 19.58 5.85 -6.91
C GLU A 71 19.86 7.12 -6.11
N SER A 72 20.42 8.16 -6.74
CA SER A 72 20.65 9.45 -6.08
C SER A 72 19.34 10.13 -5.72
N LEU A 73 18.35 10.10 -6.61
CA LEU A 73 17.04 10.69 -6.37
C LEU A 73 16.31 10.02 -5.19
N LEU A 74 16.33 8.69 -5.09
CA LEU A 74 15.76 7.97 -3.96
C LEU A 74 16.55 8.21 -2.67
N PHE A 75 17.88 8.34 -2.77
CA PHE A 75 18.71 8.66 -1.61
C PHE A 75 18.37 10.04 -1.04
N ASP A 76 18.26 11.04 -1.89
CA ASP A 76 17.89 12.40 -1.49
C ASP A 76 16.45 12.45 -0.97
N TYR A 77 15.53 11.74 -1.62
CA TYR A 77 14.15 11.66 -1.15
C TYR A 77 14.05 11.10 0.27
N VAL A 78 14.71 9.98 0.56
CA VAL A 78 14.70 9.37 1.88
C VAL A 78 15.51 10.20 2.89
N GLY A 79 16.70 10.68 2.49
CA GLY A 79 17.62 11.37 3.37
C GLY A 79 17.21 12.79 3.73
N LEU A 80 16.59 13.51 2.81
CA LEU A 80 16.19 14.90 2.98
C LEU A 80 14.68 15.04 3.22
N TYR A 81 13.87 14.62 2.23
CA TYR A 81 12.43 14.87 2.28
C TYR A 81 11.73 14.13 3.43
N VAL A 82 11.95 12.82 3.55
CA VAL A 82 11.34 12.02 4.63
C VAL A 82 11.80 12.53 6.00
N LYS A 83 13.08 12.93 6.10
CA LYS A 83 13.64 13.51 7.31
C LYS A 83 12.96 14.84 7.67
N GLU A 84 12.84 15.76 6.73
CA GLU A 84 12.20 17.07 6.96
C GLU A 84 10.73 16.93 7.37
N GLU A 85 9.99 15.99 6.75
CA GLU A 85 8.60 15.74 7.10
C GLU A 85 8.46 15.21 8.53
N ILE A 86 9.35 14.31 8.95
CA ILE A 86 9.37 13.73 10.29
C ILE A 86 9.81 14.76 11.34
N GLU A 87 10.88 15.51 11.06
CA GLU A 87 11.39 16.55 11.99
C GLU A 87 10.37 17.68 12.20
N ALA A 88 9.56 17.96 11.17
CA ALA A 88 8.45 18.91 11.28
C ALA A 88 7.33 18.43 12.24
N GLU A 89 7.26 17.11 12.51
CA GLU A 89 6.37 16.54 13.49
C GLU A 89 7.02 16.57 14.88
N ARG A 90 6.65 17.55 15.69
CA ARG A 90 7.22 17.80 17.05
C ARG A 90 7.06 16.65 18.04
N GLU A 91 6.29 15.63 17.68
CA GLU A 91 6.05 14.43 18.50
C GLU A 91 7.26 13.48 18.46
N VAL A 92 8.11 13.54 17.44
CA VAL A 92 9.32 12.73 17.33
C VAL A 92 10.49 13.49 17.96
N ARG A 93 10.77 13.18 19.24
CA ARG A 93 11.87 13.81 19.98
C ARG A 93 13.21 13.08 19.82
N ASN A 94 13.16 11.79 19.50
CA ASN A 94 14.33 10.93 19.35
C ASN A 94 14.35 10.33 17.93
N LEU A 95 15.14 10.94 17.05
CA LEU A 95 15.22 10.57 15.63
C LEU A 95 15.85 9.18 15.38
N PRO A 96 16.97 8.77 16.01
CA PRO A 96 17.58 7.48 15.70
C PRO A 96 16.64 6.27 15.89
N PRO A 97 15.93 6.08 17.02
CA PRO A 97 14.95 5.01 17.13
C PRO A 97 13.77 5.13 16.15
N PHE A 98 13.37 6.35 15.79
CA PHE A 98 12.33 6.55 14.78
C PHE A 98 12.77 6.02 13.40
N TRP A 99 13.99 6.35 12.97
CA TRP A 99 14.55 5.84 11.73
C TRP A 99 14.65 4.31 11.72
N GLU A 100 15.03 3.71 12.84
CA GLU A 100 15.06 2.25 12.93
C GLU A 100 13.64 1.66 12.86
N SER A 101 12.65 2.27 13.52
CA SER A 101 11.25 1.83 13.40
C SER A 101 10.71 1.96 11.97
N LEU A 102 11.13 3.00 11.22
CA LEU A 102 10.76 3.17 9.81
C LEU A 102 11.41 2.09 8.92
N ARG A 103 12.65 1.70 9.23
CA ARG A 103 13.32 0.59 8.53
C ARG A 103 12.63 -0.75 8.79
N ILE A 104 12.23 -1.01 10.04
CA ILE A 104 11.44 -2.20 10.39
C ILE A 104 10.11 -2.17 9.65
N ALA A 105 9.39 -1.05 9.65
CA ALA A 105 8.14 -0.89 8.93
C ALA A 105 8.28 -1.16 7.42
N ALA A 106 9.40 -0.74 6.83
CA ALA A 106 9.72 -1.04 5.43
C ALA A 106 10.05 -2.52 5.21
N ALA A 107 10.77 -3.17 6.14
CA ALA A 107 11.15 -4.58 6.05
C ALA A 107 9.97 -5.54 6.27
N GLU A 108 9.04 -5.16 7.13
CA GLU A 108 7.82 -5.93 7.45
C GLU A 108 6.60 -5.51 6.61
N GLY A 109 6.83 -4.78 5.51
CA GLY A 109 5.75 -4.34 4.62
C GLY A 109 4.89 -5.53 4.15
N GLY A 110 3.56 -5.43 4.33
CA GLY A 110 2.62 -6.52 4.05
C GLY A 110 2.41 -7.53 5.17
N GLU A 111 3.26 -7.53 6.18
CA GLU A 111 3.06 -8.37 7.37
C GLU A 111 2.11 -7.70 8.38
N ILE A 112 1.51 -8.52 9.24
CA ILE A 112 0.65 -8.02 10.33
C ILE A 112 1.50 -7.26 11.34
N THR A 113 1.24 -5.97 11.49
CA THR A 113 2.04 -5.09 12.35
C THR A 113 1.95 -5.49 13.83
N ASN A 114 3.10 -5.77 14.44
CA ASN A 114 3.21 -6.01 15.88
C ASN A 114 3.97 -4.87 16.56
N TYR A 115 3.24 -3.88 17.06
CA TYR A 115 3.81 -2.68 17.68
C TYR A 115 4.65 -2.98 18.91
N GLU A 116 4.39 -4.05 19.65
CA GLU A 116 5.17 -4.43 20.83
C GLU A 116 6.54 -5.02 20.41
N ASN A 117 6.60 -5.78 19.32
CA ASN A 117 7.85 -6.24 18.75
C ASN A 117 8.70 -5.07 18.26
N VAL A 118 8.11 -4.19 17.43
CA VAL A 118 8.79 -2.97 16.96
C VAL A 118 9.30 -2.14 18.14
N ALA A 119 8.47 -1.94 19.16
CA ALA A 119 8.83 -1.17 20.35
C ALA A 119 10.04 -1.77 21.09
N ARG A 120 10.05 -3.10 21.26
CA ARG A 120 11.16 -3.82 21.91
C ARG A 120 12.44 -3.67 21.11
N ASP A 121 12.38 -3.82 19.78
CA ASP A 121 13.55 -3.83 18.91
C ASP A 121 14.21 -2.45 18.81
N VAL A 122 13.43 -1.36 18.93
CA VAL A 122 13.95 0.03 18.90
C VAL A 122 14.08 0.69 20.28
N GLY A 123 13.73 -0.01 21.35
CA GLY A 123 13.91 0.48 22.74
C GLY A 123 12.92 1.58 23.15
N ILE A 124 11.65 1.49 22.71
CA ILE A 124 10.58 2.42 23.06
C ILE A 124 9.36 1.70 23.64
N SER A 125 8.29 2.44 23.97
CA SER A 125 7.02 1.83 24.37
C SER A 125 6.15 1.47 23.16
N GLY A 126 5.29 0.44 23.29
CA GLY A 126 4.32 0.08 22.26
C GLY A 126 3.36 1.23 21.91
N VAL A 127 3.05 2.10 22.88
CA VAL A 127 2.27 3.33 22.67
C VAL A 127 3.03 4.29 21.73
N SER A 128 4.34 4.46 21.95
CA SER A 128 5.19 5.29 21.08
C SER A 128 5.31 4.71 19.68
N ALA A 129 5.51 3.39 19.55
CA ALA A 129 5.56 2.73 18.25
C ALA A 129 4.27 2.96 17.46
N ARG A 130 3.11 2.77 18.08
CA ARG A 130 1.80 3.04 17.46
C ARG A 130 1.64 4.51 17.05
N ALA A 131 2.09 5.45 17.88
CA ALA A 131 2.06 6.88 17.56
C ALA A 131 2.96 7.22 16.36
N TRP A 132 4.13 6.56 16.24
CA TRP A 132 5.05 6.76 15.12
C TRP A 132 4.48 6.25 13.79
N TYR A 133 3.86 5.06 13.79
CA TYR A 133 3.16 4.58 12.59
C TYR A 133 2.04 5.52 12.15
N ARG A 134 1.32 6.14 13.12
CA ARG A 134 0.32 7.17 12.80
C ARG A 134 0.96 8.40 12.13
N ILE A 135 2.16 8.81 12.56
CA ILE A 135 2.90 9.90 11.91
C ILE A 135 3.22 9.51 10.45
N LEU A 136 3.69 8.29 10.20
CA LEU A 136 3.98 7.82 8.84
C LEU A 136 2.74 7.85 7.93
N ILE A 137 1.56 7.54 8.47
CA ILE A 137 0.29 7.61 7.74
C ILE A 137 -0.10 9.07 7.48
N ASP A 138 -0.04 9.91 8.49
CA ASP A 138 -0.44 11.32 8.41
C ASP A 138 0.49 12.14 7.49
N THR A 139 1.75 11.71 7.34
CA THR A 139 2.74 12.29 6.41
C THR A 139 2.77 11.60 5.05
N LEU A 140 1.87 10.64 4.80
CA LEU A 140 1.73 9.90 3.55
C LEU A 140 2.94 9.03 3.19
N ILE A 141 3.82 8.73 4.15
CA ILE A 141 4.99 7.84 3.96
C ILE A 141 4.56 6.37 3.91
N GLY A 142 3.42 6.06 4.52
CA GLY A 142 2.84 4.74 4.48
C GLY A 142 1.33 4.75 4.65
N PHE A 143 0.74 3.57 4.57
CA PHE A 143 -0.69 3.37 4.77
C PHE A 143 -0.96 2.03 5.45
N GLN A 144 -2.12 1.94 6.08
CA GLN A 144 -2.59 0.73 6.74
C GLN A 144 -3.69 0.05 5.93
N VAL A 145 -3.69 -1.29 5.99
CA VAL A 145 -4.77 -2.13 5.49
C VAL A 145 -5.37 -2.87 6.70
N PRO A 146 -6.60 -2.51 7.12
CA PRO A 146 -7.21 -3.10 8.29
C PRO A 146 -7.69 -4.54 8.04
N PRO A 147 -7.87 -5.35 9.09
CA PRO A 147 -8.41 -6.68 8.95
C PRO A 147 -9.90 -6.66 8.61
N TYR A 148 -10.31 -7.53 7.68
CA TYR A 148 -11.70 -7.80 7.38
C TYR A 148 -12.37 -8.57 8.53
N ARG A 149 -13.43 -8.03 9.11
CA ARG A 149 -14.03 -8.54 10.36
C ARG A 149 -15.42 -9.17 10.20
N LYS A 150 -15.96 -9.21 8.98
CA LYS A 150 -17.35 -9.65 8.74
C LYS A 150 -17.49 -11.16 8.55
N THR A 151 -16.42 -11.94 8.77
CA THR A 151 -16.44 -13.40 8.68
C THR A 151 -17.29 -14.04 9.77
N LYS A 152 -17.93 -15.17 9.44
CA LYS A 152 -18.90 -15.85 10.31
C LYS A 152 -18.36 -17.14 10.90
N ILE A 153 -17.50 -17.84 10.17
CA ILE A 153 -16.99 -19.18 10.52
C ILE A 153 -15.63 -19.04 11.25
N ARG A 154 -14.72 -18.22 10.71
CA ARG A 154 -13.36 -18.08 11.24
C ARG A 154 -13.17 -16.74 11.90
N LYS A 155 -12.62 -16.76 13.14
CA LYS A 155 -12.31 -15.54 13.85
C LYS A 155 -11.14 -14.82 13.17
N PRO A 156 -11.32 -13.54 12.75
CA PRO A 156 -10.27 -12.78 12.10
C PRO A 156 -9.20 -12.31 13.09
N ASN A 157 -8.01 -11.97 12.57
CA ASN A 157 -6.99 -11.26 13.33
C ASN A 157 -7.47 -9.83 13.66
N ALA A 158 -6.78 -9.17 14.60
CA ALA A 158 -7.19 -7.86 15.09
C ALA A 158 -6.29 -6.71 14.63
N SER A 159 -5.03 -7.01 14.23
CA SER A 159 -4.04 -6.00 13.86
C SER A 159 -4.08 -5.69 12.36
N GLU A 160 -3.63 -4.51 12.01
CA GLU A 160 -3.51 -4.02 10.64
C GLU A 160 -2.19 -4.46 9.99
N LYS A 161 -2.18 -4.56 8.65
CA LYS A 161 -0.96 -4.58 7.83
C LYS A 161 -0.52 -3.14 7.53
N PHE A 162 0.79 -2.93 7.36
CA PHE A 162 1.34 -1.62 7.00
C PHE A 162 2.20 -1.74 5.73
N TYR A 163 2.09 -0.75 4.85
CA TYR A 163 2.84 -0.65 3.61
C TYR A 163 3.46 0.73 3.47
N ILE A 164 4.66 0.81 2.93
CA ILE A 164 5.25 2.06 2.46
C ILE A 164 4.59 2.43 1.12
N PHE A 165 4.40 3.71 0.88
CA PHE A 165 3.67 4.26 -0.26
C PHE A 165 4.32 4.01 -1.63
N ASP A 166 5.62 3.63 -1.67
CA ASP A 166 6.40 3.41 -2.89
C ASP A 166 7.45 2.30 -2.70
N VAL A 167 7.56 1.38 -3.67
CA VAL A 167 8.47 0.23 -3.59
C VAL A 167 9.95 0.61 -3.71
N GLY A 168 10.31 1.64 -4.47
CA GLY A 168 11.69 2.15 -4.55
C GLY A 168 12.11 2.82 -3.24
N VAL A 169 11.21 3.59 -2.62
CA VAL A 169 11.40 4.14 -1.29
C VAL A 169 11.53 3.03 -0.25
N THR A 170 10.71 1.97 -0.34
CA THR A 170 10.81 0.77 0.51
C THR A 170 12.22 0.16 0.43
N ARG A 171 12.71 -0.06 -0.80
CA ARG A 171 14.04 -0.60 -1.06
C ARG A 171 15.14 0.26 -0.45
N LYS A 172 15.05 1.57 -0.64
CA LYS A 172 16.05 2.52 -0.13
C LYS A 172 16.07 2.59 1.39
N LEU A 173 14.91 2.55 2.04
CA LEU A 173 14.78 2.47 3.49
C LEU A 173 15.40 1.20 4.05
N GLN A 174 15.23 0.06 3.39
CA GLN A 174 15.83 -1.22 3.76
C GLN A 174 17.34 -1.30 3.45
N ARG A 175 17.89 -0.34 2.71
CA ARG A 175 19.29 -0.32 2.23
C ARG A 175 19.63 -1.51 1.33
N LEU A 176 18.67 -2.00 0.56
CA LEU A 176 18.89 -3.08 -0.38
C LEU A 176 19.41 -2.50 -1.71
N SER A 177 20.41 -3.17 -2.30
CA SER A 177 20.93 -2.82 -3.62
C SER A 177 20.02 -3.31 -4.74
N THR A 178 19.56 -4.55 -4.62
CA THR A 178 18.70 -5.23 -5.60
C THR A 178 17.66 -6.10 -4.92
N ILE A 179 16.56 -6.36 -5.62
CA ILE A 179 15.52 -7.30 -5.19
C ILE A 179 15.56 -8.49 -6.14
N GLU A 180 16.04 -9.63 -5.64
CA GLU A 180 16.24 -10.84 -6.45
C GLU A 180 14.93 -11.61 -6.64
N GLU A 181 14.65 -12.00 -7.88
CA GLU A 181 13.51 -12.84 -8.22
C GLU A 181 13.59 -14.20 -7.49
N GLY A 182 12.45 -14.70 -7.03
CA GLY A 182 12.37 -15.98 -6.31
C GLY A 182 12.64 -15.89 -4.82
N THR A 183 12.96 -14.71 -4.28
CA THR A 183 13.12 -14.47 -2.84
C THR A 183 11.81 -14.09 -2.17
N ALA A 184 11.76 -14.23 -0.86
CA ALA A 184 10.62 -13.75 -0.06
C ALA A 184 10.46 -12.22 -0.17
N GLU A 185 11.58 -11.49 -0.26
CA GLU A 185 11.62 -10.08 -0.54
C GLU A 185 10.82 -9.75 -1.79
N PHE A 186 11.12 -10.39 -2.91
CA PHE A 186 10.42 -10.18 -4.16
C PHE A 186 8.91 -10.36 -4.03
N GLY A 187 8.49 -11.34 -3.20
CA GLY A 187 7.09 -11.55 -2.85
C GLY A 187 6.47 -10.34 -2.15
N ARG A 188 7.12 -9.82 -1.11
CA ARG A 188 6.66 -8.64 -0.36
C ARG A 188 6.58 -7.38 -1.22
N TYR A 189 7.58 -7.17 -2.09
CA TYR A 189 7.57 -6.04 -3.02
C TYR A 189 6.45 -6.14 -4.04
N PHE A 190 6.16 -7.34 -4.52
CA PHE A 190 5.06 -7.57 -5.45
C PHE A 190 3.71 -7.31 -4.77
N GLU A 191 3.51 -7.81 -3.55
CA GLU A 191 2.31 -7.52 -2.76
C GLU A 191 2.16 -6.02 -2.47
N ASN A 192 3.25 -5.33 -2.07
CA ASN A 192 3.24 -3.87 -1.84
C ASN A 192 2.86 -3.12 -3.12
N TYR A 193 3.41 -3.49 -4.29
CA TYR A 193 3.07 -2.87 -5.56
C TYR A 193 1.58 -3.03 -5.89
N ILE A 194 1.02 -4.23 -5.73
CA ILE A 194 -0.41 -4.46 -5.95
C ILE A 194 -1.26 -3.68 -4.92
N ALA A 195 -0.81 -3.59 -3.65
CA ALA A 195 -1.48 -2.77 -2.63
C ALA A 195 -1.54 -1.28 -3.01
N MET A 196 -0.42 -0.73 -3.52
CA MET A 196 -0.34 0.65 -4.01
C MET A 196 -1.31 0.90 -5.16
N GLU A 197 -1.36 0.00 -6.14
CA GLU A 197 -2.24 0.12 -7.30
C GLU A 197 -3.73 0.06 -6.91
N ILE A 198 -4.12 -0.89 -6.05
CA ILE A 198 -5.50 -1.00 -5.56
C ILE A 198 -5.90 0.26 -4.79
N ARG A 199 -5.04 0.72 -3.87
CA ARG A 199 -5.29 1.93 -3.08
C ARG A 199 -5.43 3.16 -3.96
N SER A 200 -4.50 3.35 -4.91
CA SER A 200 -4.54 4.49 -5.82
C SER A 200 -5.79 4.49 -6.70
N PHE A 201 -6.17 3.32 -7.21
CA PHE A 201 -7.41 3.15 -7.97
C PHE A 201 -8.64 3.52 -7.14
N LEU A 202 -8.73 3.07 -5.88
CA LEU A 202 -9.85 3.40 -5.00
C LEU A 202 -9.94 4.91 -4.77
N ASP A 203 -8.83 5.56 -4.43
CA ASP A 203 -8.79 7.01 -4.20
C ASP A 203 -9.17 7.80 -5.47
N TYR A 204 -8.63 7.45 -6.64
CA TYR A 204 -8.90 8.16 -7.90
C TYR A 204 -10.29 7.90 -8.47
N SER A 205 -10.89 6.75 -8.15
CA SER A 205 -12.26 6.42 -8.56
C SER A 205 -13.34 7.05 -7.67
N GLY A 206 -12.96 7.92 -6.74
CA GLY A 206 -13.90 8.54 -5.79
C GLY A 206 -14.42 7.55 -4.75
N ASN A 207 -13.79 6.39 -4.63
CA ASN A 207 -14.05 5.44 -3.57
C ASN A 207 -13.11 5.72 -2.39
N ASP A 208 -13.57 5.42 -1.19
CA ASP A 208 -12.72 5.55 -0.02
C ASP A 208 -11.70 4.40 0.01
N SER A 209 -10.40 4.73 0.16
CA SER A 209 -9.35 3.73 0.40
C SER A 209 -9.58 2.94 1.69
N GLU A 210 -10.45 3.41 2.59
CA GLU A 210 -10.94 2.64 3.74
C GLU A 210 -11.74 1.39 3.33
N SER A 211 -12.15 1.28 2.07
CA SER A 211 -12.81 0.07 1.53
C SER A 211 -11.84 -1.06 1.17
N LEU A 212 -10.53 -0.89 1.41
CA LEU A 212 -9.51 -1.92 1.31
C LEU A 212 -9.24 -2.54 2.68
N SER A 213 -9.31 -3.85 2.77
CA SER A 213 -8.96 -4.63 3.95
C SER A 213 -8.23 -5.91 3.55
N TYR A 214 -7.70 -6.67 4.52
CA TYR A 214 -7.13 -7.99 4.29
C TYR A 214 -7.86 -9.02 5.16
N TRP A 215 -7.79 -10.29 4.82
CA TRP A 215 -8.35 -11.33 5.68
C TRP A 215 -7.27 -12.28 6.17
N HIS A 216 -7.25 -12.48 7.49
CA HIS A 216 -6.38 -13.46 8.13
C HIS A 216 -7.14 -14.11 9.28
N ALA A 217 -7.39 -15.42 9.17
CA ALA A 217 -8.02 -16.21 10.21
C ALA A 217 -7.00 -16.60 11.29
N GLN A 218 -7.43 -16.67 12.55
CA GLN A 218 -6.57 -17.16 13.64
C GLN A 218 -6.06 -18.59 13.41
N SER A 219 -6.71 -19.36 12.53
CA SER A 219 -6.29 -20.69 12.07
C SER A 219 -5.20 -20.65 10.99
N GLY A 220 -4.70 -19.45 10.63
CA GLY A 220 -3.53 -19.26 9.75
C GLY A 220 -3.83 -19.19 8.25
N GLN A 221 -5.11 -19.14 7.83
CA GLN A 221 -5.45 -18.85 6.43
C GLN A 221 -5.47 -17.34 6.22
N GLU A 222 -5.00 -16.90 5.05
CA GLU A 222 -4.88 -15.50 4.70
C GLU A 222 -5.33 -15.24 3.25
N VAL A 223 -5.86 -14.04 3.01
CA VAL A 223 -6.08 -13.44 1.70
C VAL A 223 -5.60 -12.00 1.77
N ASP A 224 -4.73 -11.62 0.86
CA ASP A 224 -3.96 -10.38 0.92
C ASP A 224 -4.84 -9.13 0.87
N PHE A 225 -5.90 -9.12 0.03
CA PHE A 225 -6.79 -7.96 -0.08
C PHE A 225 -8.25 -8.36 -0.22
N ILE A 226 -9.11 -7.60 0.46
CA ILE A 226 -10.56 -7.58 0.27
C ILE A 226 -10.94 -6.17 -0.16
N ILE A 227 -11.52 -6.04 -1.36
CA ILE A 227 -11.91 -4.76 -1.95
C ILE A 227 -13.42 -4.59 -1.83
N LYS A 228 -13.87 -3.50 -1.19
CA LYS A 228 -15.29 -3.13 -1.00
C LYS A 228 -16.15 -4.24 -0.41
N ASP A 229 -15.58 -5.08 0.44
CA ASP A 229 -16.27 -6.24 1.04
C ASP A 229 -16.83 -7.26 0.02
N ARG A 230 -16.39 -7.22 -1.23
CA ARG A 230 -16.98 -7.99 -2.34
C ARG A 230 -15.97 -8.83 -3.09
N ILE A 231 -14.73 -8.41 -3.16
CA ILE A 231 -13.72 -9.02 -4.03
C ILE A 231 -12.51 -9.42 -3.21
N ALA A 232 -12.18 -10.70 -3.23
CA ALA A 232 -11.00 -11.26 -2.60
C ALA A 232 -9.86 -11.36 -3.61
N VAL A 233 -8.69 -10.83 -3.26
CA VAL A 233 -7.50 -10.84 -4.10
C VAL A 233 -6.33 -11.43 -3.32
N GLU A 234 -5.78 -12.51 -3.83
CA GLU A 234 -4.54 -13.15 -3.36
C GLU A 234 -3.42 -12.81 -4.34
N VAL A 235 -2.22 -12.55 -3.86
CA VAL A 235 -1.05 -12.15 -4.66
C VAL A 235 0.05 -13.18 -4.52
N LYS A 236 0.52 -13.74 -5.63
CA LYS A 236 1.61 -14.72 -5.65
C LYS A 236 2.59 -14.44 -6.79
N THR A 237 3.88 -14.47 -6.50
CA THR A 237 4.93 -14.26 -7.52
C THR A 237 5.16 -15.46 -8.43
N THR A 238 4.37 -16.50 -8.30
CA THR A 238 4.53 -17.72 -9.10
C THR A 238 4.25 -17.47 -10.58
N LYS A 239 4.99 -18.17 -11.45
CA LYS A 239 4.73 -18.27 -12.89
C LYS A 239 3.87 -19.51 -13.22
N ARG A 240 3.53 -20.33 -12.22
CA ARG A 240 2.66 -21.49 -12.35
C ARG A 240 1.92 -21.71 -11.04
N VAL A 241 0.62 -21.47 -11.06
CA VAL A 241 -0.24 -21.60 -9.87
C VAL A 241 -0.40 -23.05 -9.47
N SER A 242 -0.27 -23.31 -8.18
CA SER A 242 -0.45 -24.62 -7.56
C SER A 242 -1.66 -24.62 -6.61
N PRO A 243 -2.19 -25.80 -6.22
CA PRO A 243 -3.28 -25.88 -5.24
C PRO A 243 -2.97 -25.22 -3.88
N ARG A 244 -1.69 -25.08 -3.54
CA ARG A 244 -1.25 -24.42 -2.28
C ARG A 244 -1.48 -22.91 -2.33
N ASP A 245 -1.29 -22.30 -3.49
CA ASP A 245 -1.45 -20.86 -3.70
C ASP A 245 -2.92 -20.42 -3.57
N LEU A 246 -3.84 -21.35 -3.73
CA LEU A 246 -5.29 -21.12 -3.66
C LEU A 246 -5.89 -21.36 -2.26
N LYS A 247 -5.08 -21.76 -1.28
CA LYS A 247 -5.56 -22.22 0.03
C LYS A 247 -6.31 -21.13 0.80
N GLY A 248 -5.81 -19.88 0.77
CA GLY A 248 -6.45 -18.74 1.40
C GLY A 248 -7.81 -18.43 0.77
N LEU A 249 -7.84 -18.29 -0.56
CA LEU A 249 -9.08 -18.02 -1.30
C LEU A 249 -10.14 -19.11 -1.07
N LYS A 250 -9.76 -20.39 -1.14
CA LYS A 250 -10.68 -21.51 -0.88
C LYS A 250 -11.26 -21.45 0.53
N ALA A 251 -10.45 -21.13 1.53
CA ALA A 251 -10.91 -21.00 2.91
C ALA A 251 -11.88 -19.83 3.09
N LEU A 252 -11.64 -18.70 2.38
CA LEU A 252 -12.54 -17.55 2.42
C LEU A 252 -13.84 -17.83 1.62
N MET A 253 -13.79 -18.66 0.57
CA MET A 253 -15.00 -19.07 -0.17
C MET A 253 -16.01 -19.79 0.73
N GLU A 254 -15.56 -20.54 1.73
CA GLU A 254 -16.44 -21.21 2.69
C GLU A 254 -17.26 -20.22 3.53
N GLU A 255 -16.79 -18.98 3.69
CA GLU A 255 -17.55 -17.91 4.37
C GLU A 255 -18.76 -17.42 3.54
N GLY A 256 -18.72 -17.58 2.21
CA GLY A 256 -19.78 -17.20 1.29
C GLY A 256 -20.06 -15.70 1.23
N LEU A 257 -19.03 -14.85 1.41
CA LEU A 257 -19.19 -13.42 1.56
C LEU A 257 -18.73 -12.61 0.35
N MET A 258 -17.89 -13.18 -0.51
CA MET A 258 -17.30 -12.48 -1.65
C MET A 258 -18.04 -12.83 -2.95
N GLU A 259 -18.10 -11.89 -3.86
CA GLU A 259 -18.67 -12.05 -5.19
C GLU A 259 -17.64 -12.58 -6.20
N LYS A 260 -16.36 -12.16 -6.02
CA LYS A 260 -15.26 -12.57 -6.88
C LYS A 260 -14.06 -13.01 -6.04
N TYR A 261 -13.33 -14.00 -6.55
CA TYR A 261 -12.10 -14.52 -5.98
C TYR A 261 -11.03 -14.50 -7.05
N ILE A 262 -9.97 -13.73 -6.85
CA ILE A 262 -8.93 -13.46 -7.84
C ILE A 262 -7.58 -13.83 -7.25
N LEU A 263 -6.79 -14.62 -7.99
CA LEU A 263 -5.37 -14.81 -7.70
C LEU A 263 -4.57 -14.04 -8.75
N VAL A 264 -3.81 -13.05 -8.30
CA VAL A 264 -2.89 -12.26 -9.11
C VAL A 264 -1.52 -12.93 -9.11
N CYS A 265 -0.98 -13.21 -10.29
CA CYS A 265 0.27 -13.95 -10.42
C CYS A 265 1.12 -13.46 -11.61
N ARG A 266 2.12 -14.25 -11.96
CA ARG A 266 3.03 -13.99 -13.10
C ARG A 266 2.89 -15.07 -14.19
N GLU A 267 1.75 -15.74 -14.27
CA GLU A 267 1.42 -16.59 -15.43
C GLU A 267 1.23 -15.75 -16.68
N ASP A 268 1.32 -16.39 -17.86
CA ASP A 268 1.24 -15.69 -19.13
C ASP A 268 -0.21 -15.45 -19.59
N TYR A 269 -1.17 -16.24 -19.09
CA TYR A 269 -2.57 -16.21 -19.54
C TYR A 269 -3.56 -16.29 -18.37
N PRO A 270 -4.69 -15.58 -18.48
CA PRO A 270 -5.76 -15.69 -17.51
C PRO A 270 -6.43 -17.07 -17.56
N GLN A 271 -6.90 -17.56 -16.41
CA GLN A 271 -7.59 -18.83 -16.27
C GLN A 271 -8.76 -18.70 -15.29
N LEU A 272 -9.90 -19.26 -15.66
CA LEU A 272 -11.03 -19.42 -14.74
C LEU A 272 -11.10 -20.88 -14.32
N LEU A 273 -10.97 -21.13 -13.02
CA LEU A 273 -11.06 -22.49 -12.47
C LEU A 273 -12.51 -22.90 -12.29
N ASP A 274 -12.78 -24.23 -12.27
CA ASP A 274 -14.12 -24.81 -12.10
C ASP A 274 -14.83 -24.35 -10.82
N ASN A 275 -14.06 -24.00 -9.79
CA ASN A 275 -14.59 -23.47 -8.52
C ASN A 275 -14.86 -21.95 -8.53
N GLY A 276 -14.69 -21.26 -9.66
CA GLY A 276 -14.95 -19.84 -9.81
C GLY A 276 -13.80 -18.92 -9.40
N ILE A 277 -12.61 -19.42 -9.02
CA ILE A 277 -11.44 -18.60 -8.80
C ILE A 277 -10.87 -18.18 -10.16
N LEU A 278 -10.67 -16.88 -10.34
CA LEU A 278 -10.04 -16.29 -11.52
C LEU A 278 -8.54 -16.08 -11.25
N ILE A 279 -7.69 -16.73 -12.04
CA ILE A 279 -6.25 -16.51 -12.04
C ILE A 279 -5.95 -15.46 -13.09
N LEU A 280 -5.31 -14.36 -12.69
CA LEU A 280 -4.96 -13.25 -13.58
C LEU A 280 -3.45 -12.98 -13.56
N PRO A 281 -2.79 -12.90 -14.74
CA PRO A 281 -1.51 -12.21 -14.86
C PRO A 281 -1.62 -10.79 -14.28
N TYR A 282 -0.59 -10.33 -13.57
CA TYR A 282 -0.67 -9.05 -12.88
C TYR A 282 -0.93 -7.86 -13.81
N LYS A 283 -0.42 -7.88 -15.05
CA LYS A 283 -0.69 -6.83 -16.05
C LYS A 283 -2.15 -6.80 -16.48
N ASP A 284 -2.76 -7.97 -16.61
CA ASP A 284 -4.18 -8.10 -16.93
C ASP A 284 -5.04 -7.65 -15.75
N PHE A 285 -4.66 -8.09 -14.54
CA PHE A 285 -5.32 -7.61 -13.31
C PHE A 285 -5.30 -6.08 -13.20
N LEU A 286 -4.13 -5.46 -13.37
CA LEU A 286 -3.99 -4.00 -13.32
C LEU A 286 -4.78 -3.30 -14.42
N SER A 287 -4.76 -3.85 -15.64
CA SER A 287 -5.52 -3.30 -16.76
C SER A 287 -7.03 -3.39 -16.53
N ASP A 288 -7.50 -4.49 -15.97
CA ASP A 288 -8.92 -4.70 -15.64
C ASP A 288 -9.35 -3.89 -14.41
N LEU A 289 -8.46 -3.72 -13.42
CA LEU A 289 -8.70 -2.85 -12.27
C LEU A 289 -8.95 -1.40 -12.73
N TRP A 290 -8.00 -0.84 -13.47
CA TRP A 290 -8.09 0.54 -13.97
C TRP A 290 -9.13 0.72 -15.09
N GLY A 291 -9.50 -0.34 -15.76
CA GLY A 291 -10.60 -0.37 -16.73
C GLY A 291 -12.00 -0.52 -16.10
N GLY A 292 -12.10 -0.64 -14.77
CA GLY A 292 -13.37 -0.78 -14.05
C GLY A 292 -14.04 -2.15 -14.21
N LYS A 293 -13.33 -3.19 -14.67
CA LYS A 293 -13.90 -4.54 -14.85
C LYS A 293 -13.83 -5.40 -13.58
N ILE A 294 -12.95 -5.04 -12.65
CA ILE A 294 -12.82 -5.74 -11.37
C ILE A 294 -13.95 -5.34 -10.43
N LEU A 295 -14.30 -4.05 -10.36
CA LEU A 295 -15.30 -3.48 -9.46
C LEU A 295 -16.65 -3.24 -10.12
#